data_a00858adb259d826573eaa63619bd8bf
#
_entry.id   a00858adb259d826573eaa63619bd8bf
#
_cell.length_a   1.000
_cell.length_b   1.000
_cell.length_c   1.000
_cell.angle_alpha   90.00
_cell.angle_beta   90.00
_cell.angle_gamma   90.00
#
_symmetry.space_group_name_H-M   'P 1'
#
loop_
_entity.id
_entity.type
_entity.pdbx_description
1 polymer ?
#
loop_
_entity_poly.entity_id
_entity_poly.type
_entity_poly.pdbx_seq_one_letter_code
_entity_poly.pdbx_strand_id
1 'polypeptide(L)'
;MEKCSKSFGALAVAEPQSGWGHIKSYGLGSPAALLRMMIQQSGCFDVVERGVAMQNLQQERAMSESGDLRQESNLGKGQMQAADFVMTPDVQIASSDSGGVSAGVGALLRRLGPLAGVGGVVGSLKFKEAATSLLIADVRSSLQVAAADGKATKTDFGISGWGFGGGAVGAAGGYTNTPEGKVIAASFLDNYNKIVLSIRDQAQLIKASSAAGDANAAASTKADAPQQAGQMLQAKIANVKVFADPSRESSVVATLQRTDELVATGEAKNGFVRIDAANFSGWVQRTLVGPTGR
;
A
#
# COMPACT_ATOMS: atom_id res chain seq x y z
N MET A 1 -17.86 -6.85 3.00
CA MET A 1 -16.81 -5.89 2.61
C MET A 1 -16.24 -5.22 3.83
N GLU A 2 -14.91 -5.29 3.98
CA GLU A 2 -14.17 -4.61 5.06
C GLU A 2 -14.39 -3.10 5.00
N LYS A 3 -14.43 -2.47 6.17
CA LYS A 3 -14.61 -1.02 6.35
C LYS A 3 -13.48 -0.46 7.19
N CYS A 4 -13.08 0.77 6.91
CA CYS A 4 -12.07 1.48 7.69
C CYS A 4 -12.64 2.78 8.25
N SER A 5 -12.27 3.10 9.48
CA SER A 5 -12.61 4.39 10.11
C SER A 5 -11.70 5.53 9.65
N LYS A 6 -10.54 5.18 9.07
CA LYS A 6 -9.56 6.12 8.53
C LYS A 6 -8.93 5.53 7.27
N SER A 7 -8.76 6.36 6.25
CA SER A 7 -8.05 6.02 5.01
C SER A 7 -6.58 5.70 5.28
N PHE A 8 -6.04 4.73 4.56
CA PHE A 8 -4.61 4.40 4.54
C PHE A 8 -3.80 5.35 3.65
N GLY A 9 -4.48 6.03 2.71
CA GLY A 9 -3.89 6.97 1.77
C GLY A 9 -4.59 6.98 0.42
N ALA A 10 -4.06 7.74 -0.52
CA ALA A 10 -4.59 7.88 -1.86
C ALA A 10 -4.20 6.68 -2.75
N LEU A 11 -5.20 6.07 -3.40
CA LEU A 11 -5.03 4.88 -4.22
C LEU A 11 -5.50 5.13 -5.66
N ALA A 12 -4.64 4.83 -6.63
CA ALA A 12 -4.98 4.78 -8.05
C ALA A 12 -5.22 3.33 -8.49
N VAL A 13 -6.26 3.08 -9.26
CA VAL A 13 -6.47 1.79 -9.93
C VAL A 13 -5.90 1.88 -11.33
N ALA A 14 -4.82 1.12 -11.59
CA ALA A 14 -4.19 1.01 -12.90
C ALA A 14 -4.85 -0.10 -13.72
N GLU A 15 -4.90 0.09 -15.03
CA GLU A 15 -5.31 -0.95 -15.95
C GLU A 15 -4.09 -1.64 -16.55
N PRO A 16 -4.11 -2.97 -16.73
CA PRO A 16 -3.01 -3.66 -17.36
C PRO A 16 -2.82 -3.18 -18.81
N GLN A 17 -1.56 -3.07 -19.23
CA GLN A 17 -1.25 -2.61 -20.61
C GLN A 17 -1.81 -3.54 -21.69
N SER A 18 -1.96 -4.84 -21.38
CA SER A 18 -2.60 -5.83 -22.26
C SER A 18 -4.10 -5.60 -22.43
N GLY A 19 -4.69 -4.71 -21.61
CA GLY A 19 -6.12 -4.47 -21.58
C GLY A 19 -6.92 -5.69 -21.09
N TRP A 20 -8.23 -5.65 -21.34
CA TRP A 20 -9.20 -6.64 -20.86
C TRP A 20 -9.78 -7.51 -21.97
N GLY A 21 -9.01 -7.74 -23.05
CA GLY A 21 -9.46 -8.48 -24.24
C GLY A 21 -10.01 -9.87 -23.92
N HIS A 22 -9.37 -10.57 -22.99
CA HIS A 22 -9.72 -11.96 -22.60
C HIS A 22 -11.08 -12.06 -21.88
N ILE A 23 -11.55 -11.02 -21.20
CA ILE A 23 -12.86 -11.04 -20.53
C ILE A 23 -13.98 -10.42 -21.37
N LYS A 24 -13.65 -9.75 -22.47
CA LYS A 24 -14.66 -9.19 -23.39
C LYS A 24 -15.55 -10.27 -24.02
N SER A 25 -15.02 -11.48 -24.25
CA SER A 25 -15.79 -12.62 -24.75
C SER A 25 -16.95 -13.03 -23.83
N TYR A 26 -16.88 -12.64 -22.56
CA TYR A 26 -17.93 -12.86 -21.55
C TYR A 26 -18.86 -11.64 -21.40
N GLY A 27 -18.74 -10.64 -22.27
CA GLY A 27 -19.52 -9.41 -22.18
C GLY A 27 -19.08 -8.47 -21.06
N LEU A 28 -17.86 -8.63 -20.56
CA LEU A 28 -17.32 -7.85 -19.45
C LEU A 28 -16.25 -6.87 -19.95
N GLY A 29 -16.29 -5.67 -19.42
CA GLY A 29 -15.28 -4.64 -19.65
C GLY A 29 -14.22 -4.60 -18.56
N SER A 30 -13.55 -3.44 -18.43
CA SER A 30 -12.58 -3.22 -17.35
C SER A 30 -13.24 -3.33 -15.97
N PRO A 31 -12.65 -4.07 -15.01
CA PRO A 31 -13.14 -4.11 -13.64
C PRO A 31 -12.77 -2.86 -12.82
N ALA A 32 -12.02 -1.92 -13.40
CA ALA A 32 -11.52 -0.76 -12.67
C ALA A 32 -12.65 0.10 -12.05
N ALA A 33 -13.77 0.26 -12.76
CA ALA A 33 -14.91 1.00 -12.23
C ALA A 33 -15.56 0.29 -11.03
N LEU A 34 -15.68 -1.03 -11.08
CA LEU A 34 -16.15 -1.86 -9.96
C LEU A 34 -15.20 -1.74 -8.75
N LEU A 35 -13.91 -1.85 -8.97
CA LEU A 35 -12.90 -1.73 -7.92
C LEU A 35 -12.89 -0.35 -7.28
N ARG A 36 -12.94 0.74 -8.07
CA ARG A 36 -13.03 2.10 -7.52
C ARG A 36 -14.24 2.26 -6.62
N MET A 37 -15.38 1.71 -7.01
CA MET A 37 -16.60 1.74 -6.21
C MET A 37 -16.44 0.93 -4.91
N MET A 38 -15.86 -0.26 -4.95
CA MET A 38 -15.56 -1.06 -3.75
C MET A 38 -14.63 -0.30 -2.81
N ILE A 39 -13.55 0.28 -3.33
CA ILE A 39 -12.57 1.04 -2.58
C ILE A 39 -13.24 2.23 -1.89
N GLN A 40 -14.01 3.02 -2.64
CA GLN A 40 -14.70 4.19 -2.12
C GLN A 40 -15.74 3.82 -1.05
N GLN A 41 -16.52 2.75 -1.26
CA GLN A 41 -17.49 2.27 -0.28
C GLN A 41 -16.86 1.70 0.98
N SER A 42 -15.64 1.19 0.91
CA SER A 42 -14.90 0.67 2.06
C SER A 42 -14.42 1.77 3.02
N GLY A 43 -14.12 2.96 2.48
CA GLY A 43 -13.47 4.04 3.21
C GLY A 43 -12.02 3.74 3.60
N CYS A 44 -11.41 2.68 3.03
CA CYS A 44 -10.05 2.29 3.38
C CYS A 44 -8.97 3.04 2.60
N PHE A 45 -9.33 3.59 1.44
CA PHE A 45 -8.45 4.42 0.62
C PHE A 45 -9.24 5.55 -0.03
N ASP A 46 -8.56 6.66 -0.29
CA ASP A 46 -9.07 7.77 -1.09
C ASP A 46 -8.78 7.49 -2.57
N VAL A 47 -9.80 7.38 -3.38
CA VAL A 47 -9.64 7.04 -4.80
C VAL A 47 -9.16 8.28 -5.57
N VAL A 48 -8.00 8.18 -6.21
CA VAL A 48 -7.52 9.19 -7.17
C VAL A 48 -7.65 8.68 -8.60
N GLU A 49 -8.18 9.52 -9.47
CA GLU A 49 -8.39 9.15 -10.86
C GLU A 49 -7.10 9.23 -11.68
N ARG A 50 -6.77 8.14 -12.39
CA ARG A 50 -5.59 8.04 -13.27
C ARG A 50 -5.89 7.33 -14.58
N GLY A 51 -7.11 6.81 -14.74
CA GLY A 51 -7.54 6.11 -15.95
C GLY A 51 -8.07 7.07 -17.02
N VAL A 52 -9.02 6.59 -17.80
CA VAL A 52 -9.65 7.34 -18.92
C VAL A 52 -10.27 8.66 -18.43
N ALA A 53 -10.88 8.69 -17.24
CA ALA A 53 -11.47 9.91 -16.70
C ALA A 53 -10.43 11.01 -16.45
N MET A 54 -9.16 10.67 -16.29
CA MET A 54 -8.08 11.65 -16.17
C MET A 54 -7.94 12.53 -17.42
N GLN A 55 -8.25 11.99 -18.61
CA GLN A 55 -8.24 12.75 -19.85
C GLN A 55 -9.30 13.86 -19.82
N ASN A 56 -10.50 13.56 -19.30
CA ASN A 56 -11.55 14.56 -19.14
C ASN A 56 -11.13 15.66 -18.15
N LEU A 57 -10.51 15.27 -17.05
CA LEU A 57 -9.97 16.23 -16.06
C LEU A 57 -8.87 17.12 -16.67
N GLN A 58 -8.04 16.57 -17.54
CA GLN A 58 -7.01 17.34 -18.26
C GLN A 58 -7.65 18.31 -19.26
N GLN A 59 -8.74 17.92 -19.91
CA GLN A 59 -9.50 18.81 -20.82
C GLN A 59 -10.09 20.00 -20.05
N GLU A 60 -10.70 19.79 -18.90
CA GLU A 60 -11.19 20.88 -18.04
C GLU A 60 -10.06 21.84 -17.64
N ARG A 61 -8.88 21.31 -17.32
CA ARG A 61 -7.70 22.13 -16.99
C ARG A 61 -7.22 22.94 -18.18
N ALA A 62 -7.20 22.35 -19.38
CA ALA A 62 -6.84 23.05 -20.61
C ALA A 62 -7.81 24.20 -20.91
N MET A 63 -9.12 24.02 -20.70
CA MET A 63 -10.11 25.09 -20.82
C MET A 63 -9.92 26.19 -19.77
N SER A 64 -9.44 25.85 -18.59
CA SER A 64 -9.07 26.87 -17.59
C SER A 64 -7.84 27.67 -18.00
N GLU A 65 -6.85 27.00 -18.58
CA GLU A 65 -5.61 27.66 -19.07
C GLU A 65 -5.87 28.55 -20.30
N SER A 66 -6.83 28.19 -21.17
CA SER A 66 -7.26 29.02 -22.32
C SER A 66 -8.11 30.22 -21.91
N GLY A 67 -8.61 30.25 -20.68
CA GLY A 67 -9.48 31.34 -20.20
C GLY A 67 -10.96 31.17 -20.53
N ASP A 68 -11.37 30.00 -21.04
CA ASP A 68 -12.77 29.71 -21.39
C ASP A 68 -13.66 29.47 -20.16
N LEU A 69 -13.06 29.19 -19.01
CA LEU A 69 -13.79 28.99 -17.75
C LEU A 69 -13.92 30.30 -16.97
N ARG A 70 -14.93 30.34 -16.09
CA ARG A 70 -15.09 31.47 -15.18
C ARG A 70 -13.86 31.65 -14.29
N GLN A 71 -13.47 32.90 -14.04
CA GLN A 71 -12.29 33.23 -13.21
C GLN A 71 -12.37 32.63 -11.79
N GLU A 72 -13.58 32.37 -11.28
CA GLU A 72 -13.82 31.77 -9.96
C GLU A 72 -13.57 30.26 -9.91
N SER A 73 -13.36 29.60 -11.07
CA SER A 73 -13.20 28.16 -11.15
C SER A 73 -11.92 27.61 -10.50
N ASN A 74 -10.95 28.50 -10.21
CA ASN A 74 -9.72 28.22 -9.46
C ASN A 74 -9.04 26.86 -9.74
N LEU A 75 -8.93 26.49 -11.02
CA LEU A 75 -8.21 25.31 -11.47
C LEU A 75 -6.76 25.70 -11.74
N GLY A 76 -5.87 25.37 -10.81
CA GLY A 76 -4.46 25.77 -10.85
C GLY A 76 -3.48 24.61 -10.75
N LYS A 77 -2.20 24.93 -10.85
CA LYS A 77 -1.09 24.00 -10.63
C LYS A 77 -1.02 23.62 -9.14
N GLY A 78 -0.60 22.38 -8.85
CA GLY A 78 -0.40 21.91 -7.47
C GLY A 78 -1.67 21.43 -6.74
N GLN A 79 -2.83 21.43 -7.37
CA GLN A 79 -4.09 21.02 -6.73
C GLN A 79 -4.38 19.50 -6.84
N MET A 80 -3.67 18.79 -7.71
CA MET A 80 -3.88 17.35 -7.87
C MET A 80 -3.17 16.58 -6.77
N GLN A 81 -3.93 15.71 -6.10
CA GLN A 81 -3.35 14.80 -5.13
C GLN A 81 -2.54 13.69 -5.85
N ALA A 82 -1.33 13.44 -5.37
CA ALA A 82 -0.56 12.30 -5.81
C ALA A 82 -1.19 11.01 -5.25
N ALA A 83 -1.06 9.90 -5.99
CA ALA A 83 -1.35 8.59 -5.44
C ALA A 83 -0.23 8.17 -4.50
N ASP A 84 -0.57 7.67 -3.32
CA ASP A 84 0.37 7.00 -2.43
C ASP A 84 0.58 5.56 -2.87
N PHE A 85 -0.48 4.95 -3.41
CA PHE A 85 -0.50 3.56 -3.85
C PHE A 85 -1.08 3.41 -5.25
N VAL A 86 -0.63 2.38 -5.96
CA VAL A 86 -1.21 1.92 -7.23
C VAL A 86 -1.67 0.47 -7.05
N MET A 87 -2.94 0.22 -7.37
CA MET A 87 -3.54 -1.11 -7.42
C MET A 87 -3.59 -1.59 -8.86
N THR A 88 -3.05 -2.78 -9.11
CA THR A 88 -3.12 -3.45 -10.40
C THR A 88 -3.97 -4.71 -10.27
N PRO A 89 -5.15 -4.75 -10.87
CA PRO A 89 -6.01 -5.93 -10.90
C PRO A 89 -5.63 -6.86 -12.05
N ASP A 90 -5.83 -8.16 -11.85
CA ASP A 90 -5.81 -9.18 -12.89
C ASP A 90 -6.97 -10.15 -12.73
N VAL A 91 -7.40 -10.75 -13.82
CA VAL A 91 -8.50 -11.73 -13.86
C VAL A 91 -8.04 -12.96 -14.62
N GLN A 92 -8.08 -14.10 -13.96
CA GLN A 92 -7.82 -15.40 -14.54
C GLN A 92 -9.11 -16.21 -14.59
N ILE A 93 -9.48 -16.66 -15.77
CA ILE A 93 -10.68 -17.47 -15.98
C ILE A 93 -10.25 -18.89 -16.29
N ALA A 94 -10.60 -19.83 -15.40
CA ALA A 94 -10.45 -21.23 -15.68
C ALA A 94 -11.62 -21.66 -16.59
N SER A 95 -11.33 -21.93 -17.85
CA SER A 95 -12.29 -22.61 -18.72
C SER A 95 -12.43 -24.06 -18.27
N SER A 96 -13.65 -24.54 -18.14
CA SER A 96 -13.99 -25.90 -17.67
C SER A 96 -13.57 -27.05 -18.61
N ASP A 97 -12.69 -26.81 -19.57
CA ASP A 97 -12.24 -27.80 -20.55
C ASP A 97 -11.04 -28.64 -20.09
N SER A 98 -10.50 -28.36 -18.90
CA SER A 98 -9.51 -29.30 -18.33
C SER A 98 -10.18 -30.51 -17.71
N GLY A 99 -10.49 -31.38 -18.56
CA GLY A 99 -10.82 -32.82 -18.48
C GLY A 99 -11.09 -33.47 -17.13
N GLY A 100 -12.24 -34.13 -17.01
CA GLY A 100 -12.29 -35.36 -16.27
C GLY A 100 -13.54 -35.68 -15.46
N VAL A 101 -14.44 -34.74 -15.18
CA VAL A 101 -15.64 -35.08 -14.36
C VAL A 101 -16.95 -34.91 -15.12
N SER A 102 -16.99 -34.11 -16.17
CA SER A 102 -18.23 -33.89 -16.95
C SER A 102 -18.68 -35.08 -17.78
N ALA A 103 -17.76 -35.93 -18.22
CA ALA A 103 -18.12 -37.12 -19.02
C ALA A 103 -18.83 -38.20 -18.17
N GLY A 104 -18.44 -38.37 -16.89
CA GLY A 104 -19.05 -39.34 -16.00
C GLY A 104 -20.44 -38.92 -15.50
N VAL A 105 -20.64 -37.64 -15.18
CA VAL A 105 -21.93 -37.14 -14.71
C VAL A 105 -22.95 -37.02 -15.85
N GLY A 106 -22.52 -36.62 -17.05
CA GLY A 106 -23.38 -36.58 -18.23
C GLY A 106 -23.86 -37.97 -18.66
N ALA A 107 -23.02 -39.01 -18.55
CA ALA A 107 -23.39 -40.40 -18.82
C ALA A 107 -24.35 -40.97 -17.78
N LEU A 108 -24.20 -40.58 -16.51
CA LEU A 108 -25.08 -41.00 -15.43
C LEU A 108 -26.49 -40.37 -15.56
N LEU A 109 -26.57 -39.09 -15.92
CA LEU A 109 -27.83 -38.36 -16.15
C LEU A 109 -28.58 -38.89 -17.36
N ARG A 110 -27.90 -39.33 -18.41
CA ARG A 110 -28.54 -40.02 -19.57
C ARG A 110 -29.16 -41.36 -19.22
N ARG A 111 -28.69 -42.04 -18.16
CA ARG A 111 -29.26 -43.31 -17.69
C ARG A 111 -30.51 -43.18 -16.82
N LEU A 112 -30.78 -41.98 -16.29
CA LEU A 112 -31.89 -41.73 -15.40
C LEU A 112 -33.22 -41.38 -16.11
N GLY A 113 -33.25 -41.37 -17.43
CA GLY A 113 -34.47 -41.27 -18.24
C GLY A 113 -35.16 -39.88 -18.19
N PRO A 114 -36.26 -39.68 -18.90
CA PRO A 114 -36.93 -38.39 -19.10
C PRO A 114 -37.68 -37.84 -17.89
N LEU A 115 -37.55 -38.42 -16.71
CA LEU A 115 -38.14 -37.91 -15.46
C LEU A 115 -37.32 -36.81 -14.76
N ALA A 116 -36.15 -36.45 -15.29
CA ALA A 116 -35.37 -35.32 -14.81
C ALA A 116 -35.82 -33.99 -15.45
N GLY A 117 -37.11 -33.81 -15.63
CA GLY A 117 -37.73 -32.60 -16.20
C GLY A 117 -37.68 -31.33 -15.31
N VAL A 118 -36.78 -31.29 -14.31
CA VAL A 118 -36.50 -30.09 -13.50
C VAL A 118 -35.13 -29.49 -13.81
N GLY A 119 -34.47 -29.96 -14.88
CA GLY A 119 -33.19 -29.45 -15.38
C GLY A 119 -33.27 -28.25 -16.33
N GLY A 120 -34.35 -27.52 -16.26
CA GLY A 120 -34.48 -26.30 -17.05
C GLY A 120 -33.74 -25.13 -16.40
N VAL A 121 -32.59 -24.81 -16.98
CA VAL A 121 -31.67 -23.69 -16.78
C VAL A 121 -30.32 -24.12 -16.21
N VAL A 122 -29.73 -25.18 -16.78
CA VAL A 122 -28.28 -25.22 -16.88
C VAL A 122 -27.90 -24.40 -18.12
N GLY A 123 -28.38 -23.12 -18.13
CA GLY A 123 -27.99 -22.15 -19.15
C GLY A 123 -26.49 -21.96 -19.07
N SER A 124 -25.85 -22.32 -20.14
CA SER A 124 -24.50 -22.06 -20.61
C SER A 124 -23.70 -21.00 -19.83
N LEU A 125 -23.29 -21.33 -18.60
CA LEU A 125 -22.23 -20.56 -17.99
C LEU A 125 -20.95 -20.87 -18.75
N LYS A 126 -20.32 -19.83 -19.27
CA LYS A 126 -19.07 -19.97 -20.00
C LYS A 126 -17.91 -20.37 -19.10
N PHE A 127 -18.01 -20.13 -17.77
CA PHE A 127 -17.08 -20.61 -16.77
C PHE A 127 -17.75 -20.81 -15.40
N LYS A 128 -17.18 -21.64 -14.55
CA LYS A 128 -17.71 -21.97 -13.21
C LYS A 128 -16.96 -21.32 -12.06
N GLU A 129 -15.73 -20.93 -12.32
CA GLU A 129 -14.79 -20.39 -11.33
C GLU A 129 -14.03 -19.21 -11.93
N ALA A 130 -13.89 -18.15 -11.16
CA ALA A 130 -13.01 -17.05 -11.46
C ALA A 130 -11.99 -16.90 -10.35
N ALA A 131 -10.73 -16.72 -10.73
CA ALA A 131 -9.66 -16.31 -9.85
C ALA A 131 -9.27 -14.87 -10.24
N THR A 132 -9.10 -14.01 -9.26
CA THR A 132 -8.61 -12.67 -9.46
C THR A 132 -7.37 -12.45 -8.60
N SER A 133 -6.48 -11.58 -9.03
CA SER A 133 -5.39 -11.09 -8.19
C SER A 133 -5.42 -9.57 -8.11
N LEU A 134 -5.02 -9.05 -6.96
CA LEU A 134 -4.80 -7.63 -6.72
C LEU A 134 -3.39 -7.44 -6.18
N LEU A 135 -2.65 -6.53 -6.79
CA LEU A 135 -1.33 -6.11 -6.35
C LEU A 135 -1.40 -4.65 -5.96
N ILE A 136 -0.82 -4.28 -4.82
CA ILE A 136 -0.67 -2.89 -4.41
C ILE A 136 0.80 -2.57 -4.24
N ALA A 137 1.25 -1.51 -4.92
CA ALA A 137 2.60 -0.98 -4.81
C ALA A 137 2.56 0.44 -4.22
N ASP A 138 3.53 0.74 -3.36
CA ASP A 138 3.81 2.09 -2.88
C ASP A 138 4.53 2.90 -3.97
N VAL A 139 4.01 4.08 -4.29
CA VAL A 139 4.50 4.90 -5.40
C VAL A 139 5.88 5.50 -5.13
N ARG A 140 6.21 5.77 -3.87
CA ARG A 140 7.46 6.43 -3.48
C ARG A 140 8.64 5.46 -3.50
N SER A 141 8.41 4.27 -2.95
CA SER A 141 9.46 3.24 -2.84
C SER A 141 9.47 2.28 -4.02
N SER A 142 8.40 2.24 -4.80
CA SER A 142 8.13 1.22 -5.84
C SER A 142 8.08 -0.21 -5.29
N LEU A 143 7.90 -0.37 -3.98
CA LEU A 143 7.77 -1.67 -3.34
C LEU A 143 6.32 -2.16 -3.40
N GLN A 144 6.15 -3.44 -3.68
CA GLN A 144 4.87 -4.10 -3.55
C GLN A 144 4.56 -4.31 -2.06
N VAL A 145 3.53 -3.63 -1.56
CA VAL A 145 3.17 -3.64 -0.13
C VAL A 145 2.09 -4.64 0.21
N ALA A 146 1.28 -5.04 -0.77
CA ALA A 146 0.27 -6.08 -0.59
C ALA A 146 -0.01 -6.82 -1.89
N ALA A 147 -0.30 -8.09 -1.78
CA ALA A 147 -0.79 -8.94 -2.84
C ALA A 147 -1.79 -9.93 -2.27
N ALA A 148 -2.86 -10.17 -3.00
CA ALA A 148 -3.82 -11.20 -2.64
C ALA A 148 -4.45 -11.82 -3.88
N ASP A 149 -4.86 -13.09 -3.73
CA ASP A 149 -5.65 -13.81 -4.70
C ASP A 149 -7.04 -14.05 -4.14
N GLY A 150 -8.04 -13.77 -4.95
CA GLY A 150 -9.44 -14.04 -4.68
C GLY A 150 -9.93 -15.20 -5.55
N LYS A 151 -10.79 -16.05 -4.98
CA LYS A 151 -11.47 -17.11 -5.69
C LYS A 151 -12.94 -17.06 -5.37
N ALA A 152 -13.76 -17.24 -6.37
CA ALA A 152 -15.20 -17.38 -6.18
C ALA A 152 -15.77 -18.42 -7.13
N THR A 153 -16.67 -19.22 -6.61
CA THR A 153 -17.42 -20.20 -7.39
C THR A 153 -18.89 -19.83 -7.42
N LYS A 154 -19.62 -20.36 -8.40
CA LYS A 154 -21.07 -20.09 -8.52
C LYS A 154 -21.87 -20.53 -7.27
N THR A 155 -21.40 -21.54 -6.55
CA THR A 155 -22.09 -22.10 -5.39
C THR A 155 -21.94 -21.24 -4.14
N ASP A 156 -20.94 -20.37 -4.08
CA ASP A 156 -20.70 -19.50 -2.92
C ASP A 156 -21.73 -18.35 -2.83
N PHE A 157 -22.57 -18.21 -3.85
CA PHE A 157 -23.57 -17.15 -3.94
C PHE A 157 -24.98 -17.65 -3.73
N GLY A 158 -25.42 -17.67 -2.49
CA GLY A 158 -26.84 -17.55 -2.21
C GLY A 158 -27.35 -16.22 -2.81
N ILE A 159 -28.36 -16.30 -3.67
CA ILE A 159 -28.94 -15.22 -4.51
C ILE A 159 -29.37 -13.96 -3.72
N SER A 160 -29.32 -13.97 -2.40
CA SER A 160 -29.96 -12.97 -1.54
C SER A 160 -29.03 -12.03 -0.77
N GLY A 161 -27.69 -12.03 -0.97
CA GLY A 161 -26.77 -11.34 -0.06
C GLY A 161 -25.95 -10.17 -0.62
N TRP A 162 -26.04 -9.82 -1.89
CA TRP A 162 -25.24 -8.73 -2.47
C TRP A 162 -25.97 -7.39 -2.41
N GLY A 163 -25.96 -6.83 -1.23
CA GLY A 163 -26.34 -5.43 -1.04
C GLY A 163 -25.27 -4.48 -1.54
N PHE A 164 -25.00 -4.43 -2.85
CA PHE A 164 -24.61 -3.17 -3.44
C PHE A 164 -25.85 -2.27 -3.37
N GLY A 165 -26.02 -1.57 -2.24
CA GLY A 165 -27.15 -0.70 -1.98
C GLY A 165 -27.40 0.22 -3.15
N GLY A 166 -28.64 0.21 -3.63
CA GLY A 166 -29.12 0.86 -4.83
C GLY A 166 -28.48 2.19 -5.15
N GLY A 167 -27.88 2.30 -6.31
CA GLY A 167 -27.44 3.56 -6.88
C GLY A 167 -26.30 3.52 -7.87
N ALA A 168 -25.46 2.49 -7.90
CA ALA A 168 -24.26 2.48 -8.75
C ALA A 168 -24.36 1.49 -9.94
N VAL A 169 -25.54 1.27 -10.47
CA VAL A 169 -25.82 0.25 -11.50
C VAL A 169 -25.18 0.59 -12.86
N GLY A 170 -24.83 1.85 -13.12
CA GLY A 170 -24.36 2.29 -14.44
C GLY A 170 -22.92 1.88 -14.78
N ALA A 171 -21.98 2.02 -13.86
CA ALA A 171 -20.55 1.83 -14.16
C ALA A 171 -20.06 0.37 -14.03
N ALA A 172 -20.77 -0.46 -13.23
CA ALA A 172 -20.46 -1.87 -13.01
C ALA A 172 -21.44 -2.83 -13.72
N GLY A 173 -22.22 -2.34 -14.67
CA GLY A 173 -23.40 -3.01 -15.24
C GLY A 173 -23.18 -4.46 -15.69
N GLY A 174 -22.06 -4.76 -16.33
CA GLY A 174 -21.72 -6.12 -16.73
C GLY A 174 -21.42 -7.05 -15.55
N TYR A 175 -20.82 -6.51 -14.48
CA TYR A 175 -20.42 -7.26 -13.30
C TYR A 175 -21.58 -7.54 -12.33
N THR A 176 -22.64 -6.75 -12.41
CA THR A 176 -23.83 -6.93 -11.56
C THR A 176 -24.95 -7.71 -12.24
N ASN A 177 -25.00 -7.68 -13.56
CA ASN A 177 -26.12 -8.20 -14.35
C ASN A 177 -25.88 -9.59 -14.96
N THR A 178 -24.63 -10.01 -15.13
CA THR A 178 -24.31 -11.34 -15.67
C THR A 178 -23.88 -12.30 -14.57
N PRO A 179 -24.20 -13.61 -14.67
CA PRO A 179 -23.72 -14.59 -13.70
C PRO A 179 -22.19 -14.62 -13.59
N GLU A 180 -21.50 -14.51 -14.72
CA GLU A 180 -20.04 -14.48 -14.82
C GLU A 180 -19.48 -13.22 -14.12
N GLY A 181 -20.09 -12.07 -14.40
CA GLY A 181 -19.71 -10.81 -13.77
C GLY A 181 -19.82 -10.86 -12.24
N LYS A 182 -20.90 -11.46 -11.73
CA LYS A 182 -21.10 -11.63 -10.28
C LYS A 182 -20.02 -12.49 -9.64
N VAL A 183 -19.59 -13.57 -10.30
CA VAL A 183 -18.51 -14.43 -9.81
C VAL A 183 -17.20 -13.66 -9.76
N ILE A 184 -16.86 -12.91 -10.81
CA ILE A 184 -15.65 -12.07 -10.82
C ILE A 184 -15.72 -10.96 -9.77
N ALA A 185 -16.87 -10.28 -9.65
CA ALA A 185 -17.04 -9.22 -8.64
C ALA A 185 -16.83 -9.75 -7.22
N ALA A 186 -17.30 -10.95 -6.95
CA ALA A 186 -17.11 -11.58 -5.67
C ALA A 186 -15.67 -12.00 -5.39
N SER A 187 -15.01 -12.54 -6.41
CA SER A 187 -13.59 -12.85 -6.32
C SER A 187 -12.76 -11.59 -6.01
N PHE A 188 -13.09 -10.45 -6.63
CA PHE A 188 -12.46 -9.17 -6.31
C PHE A 188 -12.78 -8.68 -4.89
N LEU A 189 -14.00 -8.90 -4.41
CA LEU A 189 -14.35 -8.52 -3.06
C LEU A 189 -13.58 -9.33 -2.01
N ASP A 190 -13.49 -10.65 -2.19
CA ASP A 190 -12.69 -11.52 -1.33
C ASP A 190 -11.24 -11.07 -1.30
N ASN A 191 -10.70 -10.82 -2.48
CA ASN A 191 -9.34 -10.34 -2.69
C ASN A 191 -9.09 -9.00 -2.00
N TYR A 192 -9.99 -8.04 -2.22
CA TYR A 192 -9.92 -6.72 -1.62
C TYR A 192 -9.97 -6.76 -0.09
N ASN A 193 -10.84 -7.60 0.47
CA ASN A 193 -10.90 -7.79 1.93
C ASN A 193 -9.58 -8.32 2.49
N LYS A 194 -8.95 -9.29 1.83
CA LYS A 194 -7.64 -9.82 2.23
C LYS A 194 -6.56 -8.74 2.22
N ILE A 195 -6.56 -7.89 1.19
CA ILE A 195 -5.62 -6.76 1.08
C ILE A 195 -5.82 -5.76 2.22
N VAL A 196 -7.07 -5.36 2.49
CA VAL A 196 -7.37 -4.42 3.57
C VAL A 196 -6.92 -4.96 4.92
N LEU A 197 -7.16 -6.25 5.19
CA LEU A 197 -6.70 -6.90 6.42
C LEU A 197 -5.17 -6.92 6.50
N SER A 198 -4.49 -7.33 5.43
CA SER A 198 -3.02 -7.37 5.37
C SER A 198 -2.39 -6.00 5.63
N ILE A 199 -2.91 -4.93 5.01
CA ILE A 199 -2.40 -3.57 5.22
C ILE A 199 -2.69 -3.07 6.64
N ARG A 200 -3.88 -3.41 7.18
CA ARG A 200 -4.24 -3.06 8.56
C ARG A 200 -3.29 -3.70 9.57
N ASP A 201 -2.96 -4.97 9.38
CA ASP A 201 -2.02 -5.70 10.24
C ASP A 201 -0.61 -5.12 10.12
N GLN A 202 -0.13 -4.83 8.92
CA GLN A 202 1.15 -4.17 8.69
C GLN A 202 1.19 -2.76 9.32
N ALA A 203 0.13 -1.97 9.19
CA ALA A 203 0.04 -0.65 9.82
C ALA A 203 0.06 -0.73 11.35
N GLN A 204 -0.50 -1.78 11.94
CA GLN A 204 -0.41 -2.03 13.39
C GLN A 204 1.02 -2.41 13.79
N LEU A 205 1.70 -3.26 13.01
CA LEU A 205 3.09 -3.63 13.27
C LEU A 205 4.03 -2.43 13.14
N ILE A 206 3.84 -1.58 12.14
CA ILE A 206 4.62 -0.34 11.96
C ILE A 206 4.38 0.61 13.13
N LYS A 207 3.14 0.79 13.59
CA LYS A 207 2.83 1.59 14.78
C LYS A 207 3.45 1.02 16.04
N ALA A 208 3.42 -0.31 16.21
CA ALA A 208 4.04 -0.97 17.35
C ALA A 208 5.56 -0.82 17.32
N SER A 209 6.19 -0.93 16.15
CA SER A 209 7.63 -0.74 15.98
C SER A 209 8.06 0.73 16.15
N SER A 210 7.25 1.69 15.66
CA SER A 210 7.52 3.12 15.88
C SER A 210 7.34 3.51 17.36
N ALA A 211 6.29 3.00 18.01
CA ALA A 211 6.10 3.20 19.45
C ALA A 211 7.23 2.58 20.28
N ALA A 212 7.75 1.42 19.87
CA ALA A 212 8.93 0.81 20.50
C ALA A 212 10.20 1.61 20.18
N GLY A 213 10.31 2.17 18.98
CA GLY A 213 11.37 3.09 18.57
C GLY A 213 11.34 4.39 19.38
N ASP A 214 10.16 4.97 19.55
CA ASP A 214 9.95 6.17 20.36
C ASP A 214 10.19 5.92 21.85
N ALA A 215 9.81 4.75 22.37
CA ALA A 215 10.14 4.33 23.74
C ALA A 215 11.64 4.13 23.91
N ASN A 216 12.33 3.59 22.92
CA ASN A 216 13.78 3.44 22.93
C ASN A 216 14.51 4.77 22.70
N ALA A 217 13.94 5.67 21.88
CA ALA A 217 14.41 7.05 21.73
C ALA A 217 14.18 7.86 23.01
N ALA A 218 13.06 7.69 23.71
CA ALA A 218 12.80 8.29 25.02
C ALA A 218 13.70 7.71 26.13
N ALA A 219 14.06 6.44 26.03
CA ALA A 219 15.09 5.83 26.88
C ALA A 219 16.49 6.35 26.54
N SER A 220 16.75 6.63 25.25
CA SER A 220 17.99 7.26 24.78
C SER A 220 18.06 8.74 25.15
N THR A 221 16.94 9.47 25.21
CA THR A 221 16.89 10.85 25.72
C THR A 221 17.10 10.94 27.22
N LYS A 222 16.85 9.88 27.99
CA LYS A 222 17.34 9.77 29.38
C LYS A 222 18.85 9.54 29.47
N ALA A 223 19.46 8.98 28.43
CA ALA A 223 20.92 8.93 28.26
C ALA A 223 21.48 10.28 27.75
N ASP A 224 20.63 11.21 27.36
CA ASP A 224 20.94 12.59 26.95
C ASP A 224 20.96 13.60 28.11
N ALA A 225 21.15 13.12 29.34
CA ALA A 225 21.57 14.02 30.42
C ALA A 225 22.83 14.78 29.93
N PRO A 226 22.89 16.12 30.13
CA PRO A 226 24.06 16.90 29.73
C PRO A 226 25.29 16.22 30.38
N GLN A 227 26.26 15.86 29.56
CA GLN A 227 27.48 15.25 30.05
C GLN A 227 28.08 16.27 31.02
N GLN A 228 28.23 15.85 32.29
CA GLN A 228 28.73 16.73 33.32
C GLN A 228 30.18 17.11 32.99
N ALA A 229 30.52 18.38 33.19
CA ALA A 229 31.90 18.81 33.08
C ALA A 229 32.79 17.97 34.01
N GLY A 230 33.90 17.47 33.48
CA GLY A 230 34.79 16.56 34.19
C GLY A 230 34.48 15.06 34.05
N GLN A 231 33.44 14.68 33.30
CA GLN A 231 33.14 13.28 33.02
C GLN A 231 34.17 12.68 32.06
N MET A 232 34.75 11.55 32.46
CA MET A 232 35.64 10.77 31.60
C MET A 232 34.85 10.09 30.49
N LEU A 233 35.25 10.30 29.28
CA LEU A 233 34.66 9.73 28.06
C LEU A 233 35.67 8.89 27.31
N GLN A 234 35.18 7.96 26.51
CA GLN A 234 35.98 7.12 25.61
C GLN A 234 35.27 7.03 24.25
N ALA A 235 36.07 6.94 23.18
CA ALA A 235 35.52 6.73 21.85
C ALA A 235 34.95 5.30 21.72
N LYS A 236 33.70 5.18 21.24
CA LYS A 236 33.02 3.89 21.03
C LYS A 236 33.60 3.08 19.87
N ILE A 237 34.16 3.79 18.88
CA ILE A 237 34.78 3.21 17.68
C ILE A 237 36.17 3.82 17.48
N ALA A 238 37.00 3.17 16.67
CA ALA A 238 38.29 3.72 16.27
C ALA A 238 38.13 4.83 15.22
N ASN A 239 39.11 5.71 15.12
CA ASN A 239 39.18 6.80 14.11
C ASN A 239 38.06 7.84 14.21
N VAL A 240 37.61 8.17 15.42
CA VAL A 240 36.64 9.25 15.65
C VAL A 240 37.31 10.60 15.45
N LYS A 241 36.78 11.41 14.53
CA LYS A 241 37.29 12.75 14.25
C LYS A 241 36.86 13.75 15.32
N VAL A 242 37.81 14.57 15.78
CA VAL A 242 37.58 15.74 16.60
C VAL A 242 37.66 16.97 15.74
N PHE A 243 36.70 17.86 15.83
CA PHE A 243 36.55 19.06 15.00
C PHE A 243 36.86 20.35 15.79
N ALA A 244 37.33 21.37 15.13
CA ALA A 244 37.59 22.68 15.76
C ALA A 244 36.26 23.34 16.20
N ASP A 245 35.18 23.19 15.42
CA ASP A 245 33.83 23.72 15.69
C ASP A 245 32.78 22.60 15.71
N PRO A 246 31.59 22.83 16.30
CA PRO A 246 30.53 21.83 16.37
C PRO A 246 29.81 21.64 15.02
N SER A 247 30.59 21.28 13.98
CA SER A 247 30.14 21.02 12.60
C SER A 247 31.03 19.95 11.97
N ARG A 248 30.42 19.13 11.10
CA ARG A 248 31.16 18.11 10.30
C ARG A 248 32.02 18.73 9.19
N GLU A 249 31.75 19.98 8.84
CA GLU A 249 32.46 20.73 7.79
C GLU A 249 33.68 21.49 8.36
N SER A 250 33.81 21.51 9.68
CA SER A 250 34.94 22.16 10.36
C SER A 250 36.24 21.34 10.21
N SER A 251 37.38 21.99 10.38
CA SER A 251 38.69 21.37 10.32
C SER A 251 38.84 20.29 11.41
N VAL A 252 39.46 19.17 11.05
CA VAL A 252 39.77 18.10 11.98
C VAL A 252 41.04 18.43 12.76
N VAL A 253 40.95 18.53 14.07
CA VAL A 253 42.08 18.84 14.96
C VAL A 253 42.78 17.59 15.50
N ALA A 254 42.05 16.48 15.62
CA ALA A 254 42.58 15.20 16.09
C ALA A 254 41.73 14.02 15.61
N THR A 255 42.29 12.80 15.71
CA THR A 255 41.57 11.55 15.45
C THR A 255 41.77 10.64 16.66
N LEU A 256 40.68 10.21 17.27
CA LEU A 256 40.67 9.40 18.49
C LEU A 256 40.72 7.91 18.17
N GLN A 257 41.41 7.19 18.99
CA GLN A 257 41.39 5.74 19.08
C GLN A 257 40.47 5.29 20.23
N ARG A 258 40.08 4.03 20.23
CA ARG A 258 39.23 3.47 21.30
C ARG A 258 39.85 3.55 22.70
N THR A 259 41.15 3.70 22.79
CA THR A 259 41.92 3.73 24.04
C THR A 259 42.10 5.14 24.59
N ASP A 260 41.73 6.16 23.82
CA ASP A 260 41.94 7.55 24.20
C ASP A 260 40.93 7.98 25.27
N GLU A 261 41.45 8.46 26.40
CA GLU A 261 40.67 9.02 27.48
C GLU A 261 40.45 10.51 27.25
N LEU A 262 39.21 10.92 27.40
CA LEU A 262 38.74 12.27 27.09
C LEU A 262 37.98 12.81 28.30
N VAL A 263 38.01 14.09 28.51
CA VAL A 263 37.25 14.77 29.56
C VAL A 263 36.18 15.65 28.90
N ALA A 264 34.92 15.48 29.25
CA ALA A 264 33.85 16.37 28.80
C ALA A 264 33.96 17.72 29.47
N THR A 265 33.88 18.81 28.72
CA THR A 265 33.85 20.18 29.29
C THR A 265 32.47 20.58 29.79
N GLY A 266 31.42 19.80 29.46
CA GLY A 266 30.02 20.12 29.76
C GLY A 266 29.32 20.96 28.65
N GLU A 267 30.05 21.41 27.63
CA GLU A 267 29.46 22.13 26.50
C GLU A 267 28.95 21.14 25.45
N ALA A 268 27.69 21.35 24.99
CA ALA A 268 27.09 20.61 23.92
C ALA A 268 26.41 21.56 22.93
N LYS A 269 26.62 21.34 21.62
CA LYS A 269 26.03 22.15 20.56
C LYS A 269 25.90 21.34 19.26
N ASN A 270 24.77 21.42 18.59
CA ASN A 270 24.52 20.79 17.29
C ASN A 270 24.79 19.26 17.25
N GLY A 271 24.55 18.54 18.36
CA GLY A 271 24.84 17.10 18.44
C GLY A 271 26.30 16.75 18.67
N PHE A 272 27.15 17.76 18.95
CA PHE A 272 28.55 17.61 19.36
C PHE A 272 28.69 17.92 20.84
N VAL A 273 29.71 17.35 21.44
CA VAL A 273 30.17 17.66 22.80
C VAL A 273 31.60 18.12 22.72
N ARG A 274 31.93 19.13 23.55
CA ARG A 274 33.29 19.61 23.67
C ARG A 274 34.05 18.75 24.63
N ILE A 275 35.26 18.37 24.19
CA ILE A 275 36.16 17.52 24.97
C ILE A 275 37.53 18.17 25.08
N ASP A 276 38.18 17.88 26.20
CA ASP A 276 39.58 18.16 26.43
C ASP A 276 40.35 16.84 26.59
N ALA A 277 41.51 16.77 25.98
CA ALA A 277 42.49 15.71 26.09
C ALA A 277 43.87 16.33 26.40
N ALA A 278 44.86 15.52 26.73
CA ALA A 278 46.19 16.02 27.14
C ALA A 278 46.86 16.94 26.12
N ASN A 279 46.60 16.77 24.81
CA ASN A 279 47.31 17.46 23.74
C ASN A 279 46.39 18.23 22.78
N PHE A 280 45.07 18.17 22.92
CA PHE A 280 44.11 18.86 22.07
C PHE A 280 42.79 19.07 22.79
N SER A 281 42.03 20.07 22.31
CA SER A 281 40.63 20.27 22.65
C SER A 281 39.81 20.46 21.39
N GLY A 282 38.54 20.08 21.43
CA GLY A 282 37.67 20.21 20.25
C GLY A 282 36.31 19.60 20.43
N TRP A 283 35.59 19.45 19.33
CA TRP A 283 34.23 18.97 19.28
C TRP A 283 34.16 17.57 18.67
N VAL A 284 33.51 16.66 19.36
CA VAL A 284 33.29 15.29 18.88
C VAL A 284 31.79 15.00 18.81
N GLN A 285 31.37 14.20 17.85
CA GLN A 285 29.99 13.79 17.77
C GLN A 285 29.61 12.98 19.01
N ARG A 286 28.57 13.42 19.72
CA ARG A 286 28.10 12.82 20.97
C ARG A 286 27.79 11.34 20.87
N THR A 287 27.25 10.90 19.71
CA THR A 287 26.91 9.49 19.45
C THR A 287 28.13 8.56 19.41
N LEU A 288 29.32 9.11 19.11
CA LEU A 288 30.55 8.36 18.91
C LEU A 288 31.41 8.25 20.18
N VAL A 289 31.03 8.91 21.27
CA VAL A 289 31.68 8.84 22.59
C VAL A 289 30.72 8.37 23.65
N GLY A 290 31.24 7.86 24.73
CA GLY A 290 30.45 7.41 25.88
C GLY A 290 31.27 7.41 27.13
N PRO A 291 30.65 7.29 28.34
CA PRO A 291 31.39 7.19 29.58
C PRO A 291 32.30 5.98 29.56
N THR A 292 33.51 6.13 30.12
CA THR A 292 34.42 5.00 30.35
C THR A 292 33.70 4.01 31.24
N GLY A 293 33.39 2.82 30.70
CA GLY A 293 32.80 1.74 31.50
C GLY A 293 33.78 1.23 32.52
N ARG A 294 33.25 1.03 33.73
CA ARG A 294 33.92 0.19 34.73
C ARG A 294 33.83 -1.26 34.35
#